data_538a0352b7b4cdbb454b8ff1e3df42ef
#
_entry.id   538a0352b7b4cdbb454b8ff1e3df42ef
#
_cell.length_a   1.000
_cell.length_b   1.000
_cell.length_c   1.000
_cell.angle_alpha   90.00
_cell.angle_beta   90.00
_cell.angle_gamma   90.00
#
_symmetry.space_group_name_H-M   'P 1'
#
loop_
_entity.id
_entity.type
_entity.pdbx_description
1 polymer ?
#
loop_
_entity_poly.entity_id
_entity_poly.type
_entity_poly.pdbx_seq_one_letter_code
_entity_poly.pdbx_strand_id
1 'polypeptide(L)'
;MTRTSQQSVAETQRKLFDLIPQSRNVRIRGIKIDEISSVAQFAAAHLPSLKLNDLSIFEQIVRLDGDAIQLFEADGRLVGVYAMLFLNRRGESALLDDQFDGTNPCLKHLAARSEKPAAIYTWFVACPGRAVTGFGNVAHLLQGERYARADLYARPASAAGLRLMLGIGYRPVSADPNGLHRYRRIDLTEITEQAA
;
A
#
# COMPACT_ATOMS: atom_id res chain seq x y z
N MET A 1 -1.95 35.57 -12.51
CA MET A 1 -1.91 35.20 -11.05
C MET A 1 -2.54 33.83 -10.76
N THR A 2 -2.41 32.82 -11.62
CA THR A 2 -3.17 31.56 -11.50
C THR A 2 -2.30 30.28 -11.36
N ARG A 3 -0.99 30.38 -11.56
CA ARG A 3 -0.10 29.19 -11.45
C ARG A 3 0.25 28.80 -10.00
N THR A 4 0.40 29.76 -9.11
CA THR A 4 0.81 29.54 -7.71
C THR A 4 -0.26 28.81 -6.90
N SER A 5 -1.55 29.09 -7.14
CA SER A 5 -2.67 28.47 -6.42
C SER A 5 -2.86 26.98 -6.78
N GLN A 6 -2.66 26.61 -8.05
CA GLN A 6 -2.80 25.21 -8.49
C GLN A 6 -1.64 24.33 -8.01
N GLN A 7 -0.43 24.88 -7.92
CA GLN A 7 0.71 24.15 -7.34
C GLN A 7 0.52 23.92 -5.84
N SER A 8 0.06 24.90 -5.08
CA SER A 8 -0.22 24.77 -3.64
C SER A 8 -1.29 23.74 -3.32
N VAL A 9 -2.38 23.71 -4.09
CA VAL A 9 -3.46 22.70 -3.92
C VAL A 9 -2.97 21.29 -4.30
N ALA A 10 -2.17 21.16 -5.36
CA ALA A 10 -1.57 19.89 -5.75
C ALA A 10 -0.57 19.36 -4.72
N GLU A 11 0.19 20.25 -4.09
CA GLU A 11 1.16 19.91 -3.04
C GLU A 11 0.47 19.52 -1.72
N THR A 12 -0.60 20.21 -1.33
CA THR A 12 -1.40 19.87 -0.15
C THR A 12 -2.10 18.51 -0.34
N GLN A 13 -2.60 18.20 -1.54
CA GLN A 13 -3.20 16.89 -1.83
C GLN A 13 -2.18 15.74 -1.85
N ARG A 14 -0.89 16.00 -2.06
CA ARG A 14 0.18 14.98 -2.08
C ARG A 14 0.51 14.39 -0.71
N LYS A 15 0.15 15.06 0.38
CA LYS A 15 0.49 14.66 1.76
C LYS A 15 -0.66 13.97 2.51
N LEU A 16 -1.83 13.79 1.91
CA LEU A 16 -3.02 13.33 2.63
C LEU A 16 -2.85 11.93 3.21
N PHE A 17 -2.19 10.99 2.51
CA PHE A 17 -1.93 9.66 3.05
C PHE A 17 -1.06 9.74 4.31
N ASP A 18 0.03 10.51 4.25
CA ASP A 18 0.98 10.65 5.36
C ASP A 18 0.41 11.48 6.52
N LEU A 19 -0.71 12.21 6.31
CA LEU A 19 -1.40 13.00 7.31
C LEU A 19 -2.59 12.27 7.95
N ILE A 20 -2.92 11.04 7.53
CA ILE A 20 -4.00 10.27 8.15
C ILE A 20 -3.63 10.01 9.60
N PRO A 21 -4.46 10.46 10.58
CA PRO A 21 -4.14 10.27 11.98
C PRO A 21 -4.16 8.78 12.35
N GLN A 22 -3.26 8.40 13.25
CA GLN A 22 -3.25 7.05 13.78
C GLN A 22 -4.54 6.74 14.55
N SER A 23 -5.06 5.54 14.34
CA SER A 23 -6.18 5.04 15.12
C SER A 23 -5.72 4.58 16.50
N ARG A 24 -6.44 4.98 17.54
CA ARG A 24 -6.25 4.45 18.89
C ARG A 24 -7.04 3.15 19.12
N ASN A 25 -8.08 2.92 18.32
CA ASN A 25 -9.02 1.80 18.49
C ASN A 25 -8.69 0.61 17.58
N VAL A 26 -7.85 0.81 16.58
CA VAL A 26 -7.37 -0.24 15.67
C VAL A 26 -5.86 -0.29 15.77
N ARG A 27 -5.32 -1.44 16.17
CA ARG A 27 -3.86 -1.68 16.16
C ARG A 27 -3.48 -2.40 14.87
N ILE A 28 -2.24 -2.21 14.45
CA ILE A 28 -1.68 -3.00 13.34
C ILE A 28 -0.52 -3.86 13.87
N ARG A 29 -0.37 -5.03 13.29
CA ARG A 29 0.82 -5.88 13.45
C ARG A 29 1.06 -6.73 12.21
N GLY A 30 2.31 -7.15 12.02
CA GLY A 30 2.65 -8.13 11.00
C GLY A 30 1.97 -9.49 11.27
N ILE A 31 1.67 -10.20 10.21
CA ILE A 31 1.11 -11.56 10.25
C ILE A 31 2.17 -12.57 10.71
N LYS A 32 1.74 -13.62 11.39
CA LYS A 32 2.56 -14.81 11.64
C LYS A 32 2.24 -15.88 10.59
N ILE A 33 3.18 -16.83 10.38
CA ILE A 33 3.04 -17.87 9.37
C ILE A 33 1.85 -18.78 9.67
N ASP A 34 1.61 -19.12 10.92
CA ASP A 34 0.49 -19.97 11.36
C ASP A 34 -0.88 -19.30 11.21
N GLU A 35 -0.93 -17.98 10.98
CA GLU A 35 -2.15 -17.22 10.78
C GLU A 35 -2.54 -17.08 9.30
N ILE A 36 -1.68 -17.46 8.35
CA ILE A 36 -1.89 -17.23 6.91
C ILE A 36 -3.24 -17.79 6.44
N SER A 37 -3.58 -19.00 6.84
CA SER A 37 -4.82 -19.65 6.42
C SER A 37 -6.08 -18.89 6.89
N SER A 38 -6.11 -18.46 8.14
CA SER A 38 -7.23 -17.69 8.70
C SER A 38 -7.35 -16.30 8.10
N VAL A 39 -6.22 -15.66 7.83
CA VAL A 39 -6.16 -14.35 7.18
C VAL A 39 -6.61 -14.42 5.72
N ALA A 40 -6.21 -15.46 5.00
CA ALA A 40 -6.67 -15.70 3.63
C ALA A 40 -8.19 -15.93 3.57
N GLN A 41 -8.76 -16.68 4.52
CA GLN A 41 -10.21 -16.85 4.65
C GLN A 41 -10.91 -15.53 4.94
N PHE A 42 -10.38 -14.73 5.87
CA PHE A 42 -10.93 -13.40 6.16
C PHE A 42 -10.90 -12.51 4.91
N ALA A 43 -9.77 -12.47 4.18
CA ALA A 43 -9.65 -11.67 2.97
C ALA A 43 -10.62 -12.12 1.88
N ALA A 44 -10.76 -13.42 1.63
CA ALA A 44 -11.69 -13.98 0.65
C ALA A 44 -13.16 -13.67 0.98
N ALA A 45 -13.54 -13.68 2.26
CA ALA A 45 -14.89 -13.32 2.69
C ALA A 45 -15.26 -11.85 2.41
N HIS A 46 -14.27 -10.94 2.36
CA HIS A 46 -14.49 -9.50 2.15
C HIS A 46 -14.11 -9.02 0.75
N LEU A 47 -13.37 -9.82 -0.01
CA LEU A 47 -12.91 -9.53 -1.37
C LEU A 47 -13.21 -10.73 -2.28
N PRO A 48 -14.45 -10.89 -2.77
CA PRO A 48 -14.83 -12.05 -3.58
C PRO A 48 -14.05 -12.20 -4.89
N SER A 49 -13.46 -11.11 -5.39
CA SER A 49 -12.59 -11.12 -6.57
C SER A 49 -11.16 -11.60 -6.28
N LEU A 50 -10.77 -11.68 -5.02
CA LEU A 50 -9.44 -12.12 -4.61
C LEU A 50 -9.33 -13.63 -4.75
N LYS A 51 -8.60 -14.08 -5.75
CA LYS A 51 -8.32 -15.50 -5.96
C LYS A 51 -6.99 -15.85 -5.29
N LEU A 52 -7.07 -16.46 -4.12
CA LEU A 52 -5.91 -16.96 -3.37
C LEU A 52 -5.82 -18.47 -3.58
N ASN A 53 -5.43 -18.88 -4.78
CA ASN A 53 -5.40 -20.29 -5.15
C ASN A 53 -4.22 -21.06 -4.51
N ASP A 54 -3.16 -20.34 -4.18
CA ASP A 54 -1.95 -20.92 -3.58
C ASP A 54 -1.48 -20.05 -2.40
N LEU A 55 -1.60 -20.61 -1.19
CA LEU A 55 -1.14 -19.93 0.02
C LEU A 55 0.40 -19.98 0.17
N SER A 56 1.10 -20.78 -0.65
CA SER A 56 2.56 -20.86 -0.57
C SER A 56 3.22 -19.55 -0.94
N ILE A 57 2.64 -18.77 -1.85
CA ILE A 57 3.16 -17.45 -2.21
C ILE A 57 3.04 -16.47 -1.04
N PHE A 58 1.95 -16.55 -0.25
CA PHE A 58 1.82 -15.77 0.98
C PHE A 58 2.91 -16.08 1.98
N GLU A 59 3.16 -17.38 2.20
CA GLU A 59 4.21 -17.82 3.12
C GLU A 59 5.57 -17.32 2.67
N GLN A 60 5.88 -17.41 1.39
CA GLN A 60 7.14 -16.93 0.83
C GLN A 60 7.29 -15.41 1.00
N ILE A 61 6.22 -14.63 0.76
CA ILE A 61 6.21 -13.18 0.94
C ILE A 61 6.42 -12.83 2.42
N VAL A 62 5.71 -13.49 3.34
CA VAL A 62 5.84 -13.25 4.79
C VAL A 62 7.23 -13.64 5.31
N ARG A 63 7.83 -14.71 4.77
CA ARG A 63 9.21 -15.10 5.10
C ARG A 63 10.22 -14.08 4.56
N LEU A 64 9.97 -13.52 3.39
CA LEU A 64 10.82 -12.49 2.79
C LEU A 64 10.74 -11.17 3.59
N ASP A 65 9.51 -10.78 3.98
CA ASP A 65 9.26 -9.57 4.75
C ASP A 65 7.96 -9.68 5.57
N GLY A 66 8.09 -9.80 6.89
CA GLY A 66 6.95 -9.90 7.81
C GLY A 66 6.08 -8.64 7.86
N ASP A 67 6.57 -7.48 7.39
CA ASP A 67 5.79 -6.25 7.30
C ASP A 67 4.88 -6.20 6.06
N ALA A 68 5.02 -7.15 5.14
CA ALA A 68 4.24 -7.18 3.90
C ALA A 68 2.73 -7.35 4.13
N ILE A 69 2.33 -8.02 5.20
CA ILE A 69 0.91 -8.22 5.52
C ILE A 69 0.64 -7.71 6.94
N GLN A 70 -0.12 -6.63 7.03
CA GLN A 70 -0.53 -6.01 8.29
C GLN A 70 -1.95 -6.42 8.66
N LEU A 71 -2.09 -6.97 9.85
CA LEU A 71 -3.38 -7.31 10.44
C LEU A 71 -3.91 -6.11 11.23
N PHE A 72 -5.17 -5.81 11.06
CA PHE A 72 -5.86 -4.80 11.85
C PHE A 72 -6.64 -5.49 12.95
N GLU A 73 -6.36 -5.11 14.18
CA GLU A 73 -6.99 -5.67 15.37
C GLU A 73 -7.74 -4.60 16.14
N ALA A 74 -8.96 -4.92 16.54
CA ALA A 74 -9.76 -4.12 17.46
C ALA A 74 -10.38 -5.08 18.51
N ASP A 75 -10.29 -4.73 19.79
CA ASP A 75 -10.81 -5.52 20.90
C ASP A 75 -10.33 -7.00 20.87
N GLY A 76 -9.07 -7.21 20.49
CA GLY A 76 -8.44 -8.52 20.38
C GLY A 76 -8.94 -9.39 19.22
N ARG A 77 -9.65 -8.81 18.25
CA ARG A 77 -10.19 -9.52 17.08
C ARG A 77 -9.60 -8.97 15.79
N LEU A 78 -9.40 -9.85 14.82
CA LEU A 78 -9.06 -9.47 13.46
C LEU A 78 -10.26 -8.74 12.83
N VAL A 79 -10.05 -7.49 12.41
CA VAL A 79 -11.08 -6.64 11.80
C VAL A 79 -10.70 -6.18 10.39
N GLY A 80 -9.45 -6.37 9.98
CA GLY A 80 -8.99 -6.00 8.65
C GLY A 80 -7.61 -6.54 8.32
N VAL A 81 -7.28 -6.48 7.03
CA VAL A 81 -5.98 -6.88 6.48
C VAL A 81 -5.55 -5.85 5.45
N TYR A 82 -4.30 -5.44 5.51
CA TYR A 82 -3.64 -4.62 4.50
C TYR A 82 -2.39 -5.34 4.01
N ALA A 83 -2.42 -5.81 2.78
CA ALA A 83 -1.30 -6.51 2.17
C ALA A 83 -0.55 -5.61 1.18
N MET A 84 0.77 -5.63 1.26
CA MET A 84 1.69 -4.86 0.45
C MET A 84 2.75 -5.78 -0.15
N LEU A 85 3.26 -5.40 -1.30
CA LEU A 85 4.45 -5.98 -1.89
C LEU A 85 5.52 -4.88 -1.97
N PHE A 86 6.63 -5.11 -1.31
CA PHE A 86 7.80 -4.24 -1.35
C PHE A 86 8.60 -4.59 -2.60
N LEU A 87 8.54 -3.71 -3.61
CA LEU A 87 9.15 -3.97 -4.90
C LEU A 87 10.60 -3.46 -4.94
N ASN A 88 11.51 -4.25 -5.48
CA ASN A 88 12.81 -3.76 -5.90
C ASN A 88 12.70 -3.01 -7.25
N ARG A 89 13.80 -2.47 -7.78
CA ARG A 89 13.77 -1.70 -9.04
C ARG A 89 13.22 -2.50 -10.22
N ARG A 90 13.50 -3.82 -10.29
CA ARG A 90 12.96 -4.69 -11.36
C ARG A 90 11.44 -4.86 -11.22
N GLY A 91 10.97 -5.00 -9.99
CA GLY A 91 9.54 -5.11 -9.70
C GLY A 91 8.80 -3.81 -10.02
N GLU A 92 9.37 -2.64 -9.69
CA GLU A 92 8.81 -1.35 -10.05
C GLU A 92 8.74 -1.17 -11.57
N SER A 93 9.81 -1.47 -12.31
CA SER A 93 9.80 -1.40 -13.77
C SER A 93 8.73 -2.34 -14.36
N ALA A 94 8.68 -3.60 -13.91
CA ALA A 94 7.65 -4.53 -14.36
C ALA A 94 6.22 -4.05 -14.07
N LEU A 95 6.00 -3.37 -12.92
CA LEU A 95 4.71 -2.79 -12.56
C LEU A 95 4.32 -1.63 -13.50
N LEU A 96 5.26 -0.75 -13.82
CA LEU A 96 5.04 0.39 -14.71
C LEU A 96 4.84 -0.03 -16.18
N ASP A 97 5.51 -1.11 -16.59
CA ASP A 97 5.41 -1.69 -17.95
C ASP A 97 4.21 -2.67 -18.09
N ASP A 98 3.32 -2.74 -17.07
CA ASP A 98 2.17 -3.66 -17.01
C ASP A 98 2.54 -5.16 -17.13
N GLN A 99 3.76 -5.51 -16.75
CA GLN A 99 4.29 -6.87 -16.76
C GLN A 99 4.30 -7.54 -15.37
N PHE A 100 3.81 -6.83 -14.34
CA PHE A 100 3.77 -7.33 -12.98
C PHE A 100 2.48 -8.11 -12.73
N ASP A 101 2.61 -9.43 -12.51
CA ASP A 101 1.48 -10.27 -12.09
C ASP A 101 1.21 -10.11 -10.60
N GLY A 102 0.17 -9.35 -10.25
CA GLY A 102 -0.28 -9.18 -8.87
C GLY A 102 -1.00 -10.41 -8.31
N THR A 103 -1.41 -11.37 -9.12
CA THR A 103 -2.07 -12.60 -8.65
C THR A 103 -1.06 -13.68 -8.25
N ASN A 104 0.10 -13.67 -8.88
CA ASN A 104 1.21 -14.58 -8.60
C ASN A 104 2.55 -13.81 -8.65
N PRO A 105 2.84 -12.95 -7.65
CA PRO A 105 4.02 -12.09 -7.67
C PRO A 105 5.31 -12.91 -7.64
N CYS A 106 6.19 -12.63 -8.60
CA CYS A 106 7.48 -13.29 -8.66
C CYS A 106 8.43 -12.73 -7.60
N LEU A 107 9.00 -13.57 -6.74
CA LEU A 107 9.89 -13.14 -5.64
C LEU A 107 11.11 -12.34 -6.12
N LYS A 108 11.62 -12.58 -7.34
CA LYS A 108 12.72 -11.76 -7.90
C LYS A 108 12.38 -10.27 -8.11
N HIS A 109 11.10 -9.92 -8.07
CA HIS A 109 10.61 -8.55 -8.16
C HIS A 109 10.46 -7.89 -6.78
N LEU A 110 10.59 -8.65 -5.69
CA LEU A 110 10.42 -8.18 -4.33
C LEU A 110 11.76 -7.77 -3.71
N ALA A 111 11.72 -6.78 -2.86
CA ALA A 111 12.84 -6.37 -2.02
C ALA A 111 12.87 -7.24 -0.76
N ALA A 112 14.05 -7.69 -0.38
CA ALA A 112 14.24 -8.37 0.89
C ALA A 112 14.09 -7.39 2.07
N ARG A 113 13.85 -7.93 3.28
CA ARG A 113 13.68 -7.11 4.50
C ARG A 113 14.87 -6.17 4.77
N SER A 114 16.07 -6.57 4.40
CA SER A 114 17.30 -5.77 4.56
C SER A 114 17.45 -4.65 3.52
N GLU A 115 16.60 -4.64 2.48
CA GLU A 115 16.68 -3.70 1.37
C GLU A 115 15.62 -2.59 1.53
N LYS A 116 15.93 -1.37 1.06
CA LYS A 116 14.95 -0.30 0.90
C LYS A 116 14.18 -0.58 -0.41
N PRO A 117 12.84 -0.68 -0.37
CA PRO A 117 12.08 -0.90 -1.59
C PRO A 117 12.16 0.31 -2.52
N ALA A 118 12.17 0.07 -3.82
CA ALA A 118 12.03 1.10 -4.84
C ALA A 118 10.59 1.61 -4.92
N ALA A 119 9.62 0.71 -4.74
CA ALA A 119 8.19 1.00 -4.73
C ALA A 119 7.44 0.08 -3.76
N ILE A 120 6.25 0.50 -3.35
CA ILE A 120 5.34 -0.29 -2.51
C ILE A 120 4.04 -0.47 -3.29
N TYR A 121 3.69 -1.70 -3.63
CA TYR A 121 2.43 -2.01 -4.29
C TYR A 121 1.42 -2.51 -3.27
N THR A 122 0.29 -1.82 -3.11
CA THR A 122 -0.84 -2.29 -2.32
C THR A 122 -1.45 -3.50 -3.04
N TRP A 123 -1.23 -4.67 -2.49
CA TRP A 123 -1.63 -5.94 -3.10
C TRP A 123 -3.12 -6.16 -2.96
N PHE A 124 -3.61 -6.13 -1.74
CA PHE A 124 -5.04 -6.10 -1.45
C PHE A 124 -5.33 -5.47 -0.09
N VAL A 125 -6.57 -5.01 0.08
CA VAL A 125 -7.04 -4.40 1.32
C VAL A 125 -8.43 -4.93 1.65
N ALA A 126 -8.57 -5.64 2.75
CA ALA A 126 -9.84 -6.11 3.29
C ALA A 126 -10.11 -5.40 4.63
N CYS A 127 -10.72 -4.21 4.58
CA CYS A 127 -10.94 -3.37 5.76
C CYS A 127 -12.41 -2.92 5.84
N PRO A 128 -13.33 -3.82 6.25
CA PRO A 128 -14.76 -3.50 6.38
C PRO A 128 -15.02 -2.53 7.52
N GLY A 129 -16.00 -1.64 7.32
CA GLY A 129 -16.52 -0.76 8.37
C GLY A 129 -15.44 0.12 9.02
N ARG A 130 -15.35 0.07 10.34
CA ARG A 130 -14.42 0.89 11.12
C ARG A 130 -12.95 0.49 10.97
N ALA A 131 -12.65 -0.68 10.41
CA ALA A 131 -11.26 -1.11 10.20
C ALA A 131 -10.48 -0.13 9.31
N VAL A 132 -11.16 0.61 8.42
CA VAL A 132 -10.53 1.65 7.58
C VAL A 132 -9.76 2.70 8.39
N THR A 133 -10.13 2.94 9.65
CA THR A 133 -9.37 3.88 10.51
C THR A 133 -7.94 3.41 10.80
N GLY A 134 -7.65 2.12 10.63
CA GLY A 134 -6.30 1.55 10.75
C GLY A 134 -5.34 1.99 9.65
N PHE A 135 -5.82 2.60 8.56
CA PHE A 135 -4.95 3.14 7.50
C PHE A 135 -3.92 4.15 8.01
N GLY A 136 -4.30 4.96 9.01
CA GLY A 136 -3.35 5.91 9.62
C GLY A 136 -2.16 5.20 10.28
N ASN A 137 -2.37 4.02 10.84
CA ASN A 137 -1.30 3.24 11.44
C ASN A 137 -0.38 2.63 10.37
N VAL A 138 -0.95 2.21 9.21
CA VAL A 138 -0.15 1.78 8.05
C VAL A 138 0.63 2.95 7.47
N ALA A 139 -0.01 4.12 7.33
CA ALA A 139 0.67 5.33 6.87
C ALA A 139 1.87 5.67 7.77
N HIS A 140 1.69 5.57 9.10
CA HIS A 140 2.78 5.79 10.05
C HIS A 140 3.90 4.74 9.94
N LEU A 141 3.57 3.45 9.80
CA LEU A 141 4.57 2.40 9.53
C LEU A 141 5.41 2.76 8.29
N LEU A 142 4.75 3.19 7.22
CA LEU A 142 5.40 3.51 5.97
C LEU A 142 6.20 4.83 5.98
N GLN A 143 6.08 5.66 7.01
CA GLN A 143 6.96 6.82 7.25
C GLN A 143 8.33 6.41 7.80
N GLY A 144 8.49 5.16 8.24
CA GLY A 144 9.78 4.64 8.70
C GLY A 144 10.87 4.77 7.62
N GLU A 145 12.13 4.98 8.04
CA GLU A 145 13.29 5.27 7.16
C GLU A 145 13.42 4.31 5.97
N ARG A 146 13.04 3.04 6.16
CA ARG A 146 13.10 2.02 5.13
C ARG A 146 12.14 2.30 3.97
N TYR A 147 10.97 2.85 4.26
CA TYR A 147 9.84 2.97 3.32
C TYR A 147 9.61 4.40 2.83
N ALA A 148 10.14 5.40 3.55
CA ALA A 148 9.76 6.80 3.39
C ALA A 148 9.97 7.38 1.98
N ARG A 149 10.87 6.79 1.18
CA ARG A 149 11.19 7.25 -0.17
C ARG A 149 10.48 6.46 -1.27
N ALA A 150 9.86 5.32 -0.93
CA ALA A 150 9.19 4.48 -1.91
C ALA A 150 7.81 5.03 -2.25
N ASP A 151 7.53 5.27 -3.53
CA ASP A 151 6.19 5.63 -3.98
C ASP A 151 5.21 4.47 -3.76
N LEU A 152 3.95 4.81 -3.48
CA LEU A 152 2.92 3.81 -3.28
C LEU A 152 2.13 3.63 -4.58
N TYR A 153 1.89 2.38 -4.93
CA TYR A 153 1.09 2.02 -6.10
C TYR A 153 -0.08 1.14 -5.70
N ALA A 154 -1.21 1.28 -6.38
CA ALA A 154 -2.38 0.42 -6.19
C ALA A 154 -3.24 0.37 -7.44
N ARG A 155 -4.04 -0.70 -7.58
CA ARG A 155 -5.15 -0.80 -8.53
C ARG A 155 -6.47 -0.83 -7.75
N PRO A 156 -7.48 -0.03 -8.10
CA PRO A 156 -8.75 -0.05 -7.39
C PRO A 156 -9.50 -1.34 -7.71
N ALA A 157 -9.94 -2.06 -6.67
CA ALA A 157 -10.78 -3.25 -6.80
C ALA A 157 -12.29 -2.91 -6.83
N SER A 158 -12.66 -1.64 -6.57
CA SER A 158 -14.04 -1.18 -6.53
C SER A 158 -14.12 0.35 -6.69
N ALA A 159 -15.31 0.84 -7.05
CA ALA A 159 -15.56 2.28 -7.12
C ALA A 159 -15.36 2.99 -5.76
N ALA A 160 -15.65 2.32 -4.65
CA ALA A 160 -15.38 2.85 -3.31
C ALA A 160 -13.88 2.94 -3.03
N GLY A 161 -13.12 1.91 -3.41
CA GLY A 161 -11.65 1.89 -3.32
C GLY A 161 -11.03 3.01 -4.17
N LEU A 162 -11.51 3.19 -5.40
CA LEU A 162 -11.04 4.30 -6.26
C LEU A 162 -11.26 5.67 -5.61
N ARG A 163 -12.48 5.92 -5.08
CA ARG A 163 -12.78 7.19 -4.40
C ARG A 163 -11.86 7.41 -3.19
N LEU A 164 -11.62 6.36 -2.40
CA LEU A 164 -10.71 6.44 -1.26
C LEU A 164 -9.29 6.77 -1.73
N MET A 165 -8.76 6.06 -2.73
CA MET A 165 -7.42 6.29 -3.27
C MET A 165 -7.25 7.73 -3.77
N LEU A 166 -8.20 8.24 -4.57
CA LEU A 166 -8.16 9.61 -5.07
C LEU A 166 -8.24 10.63 -3.92
N GLY A 167 -9.09 10.35 -2.91
CA GLY A 167 -9.26 11.19 -1.73
C GLY A 167 -8.00 11.31 -0.88
N ILE A 168 -7.18 10.25 -0.79
CA ILE A 168 -5.92 10.26 -0.04
C ILE A 168 -4.70 10.65 -0.89
N GLY A 169 -4.91 11.03 -2.16
CA GLY A 169 -3.88 11.66 -2.99
C GLY A 169 -3.27 10.80 -4.08
N TYR A 170 -3.74 9.56 -4.30
CA TYR A 170 -3.32 8.79 -5.48
C TYR A 170 -3.74 9.46 -6.78
N ARG A 171 -2.96 9.25 -7.83
CA ARG A 171 -3.22 9.75 -9.18
C ARG A 171 -3.06 8.61 -10.19
N PRO A 172 -3.86 8.57 -11.27
CA PRO A 172 -3.71 7.54 -12.28
C PRO A 172 -2.34 7.66 -12.97
N VAL A 173 -1.72 6.52 -13.24
CA VAL A 173 -0.49 6.42 -14.02
C VAL A 173 -0.78 6.44 -15.52
N SER A 174 -1.96 5.94 -15.91
CA SER A 174 -2.44 5.89 -17.30
C SER A 174 -3.85 6.47 -17.42
N ALA A 175 -4.37 6.54 -18.64
CA ALA A 175 -5.73 7.00 -18.90
C ALA A 175 -6.83 6.04 -18.41
N ASP A 176 -6.50 4.78 -18.10
CA ASP A 176 -7.45 3.82 -17.55
C ASP A 176 -7.79 4.15 -16.09
N PRO A 177 -9.04 4.50 -15.77
CA PRO A 177 -9.47 4.82 -14.41
C PRO A 177 -9.41 3.63 -13.45
N ASN A 178 -9.44 2.40 -13.95
CA ASN A 178 -9.27 1.16 -13.17
C ASN A 178 -7.83 0.65 -13.20
N GLY A 179 -6.96 1.35 -13.89
CA GLY A 179 -5.55 1.01 -14.04
C GLY A 179 -4.72 1.31 -12.79
N LEU A 180 -3.43 1.34 -13.00
CA LEU A 180 -2.47 1.63 -11.94
C LEU A 180 -2.57 3.09 -11.49
N HIS A 181 -2.62 3.29 -10.16
CA HIS A 181 -2.54 4.60 -9.52
C HIS A 181 -1.28 4.69 -8.69
N ARG A 182 -0.71 5.89 -8.60
CA ARG A 182 0.50 6.20 -7.84
C ARG A 182 0.23 7.29 -6.82
N TYR A 183 0.67 7.07 -5.60
CA TYR A 183 0.87 8.11 -4.60
C TYR A 183 2.36 8.43 -4.55
N ARG A 184 2.72 9.60 -5.03
CA ARG A 184 4.12 10.04 -5.09
C ARG A 184 4.56 10.56 -3.74
N ARG A 185 5.58 9.96 -3.16
CA ARG A 185 6.26 10.47 -1.99
C ARG A 185 7.31 11.49 -2.41
N ILE A 186 7.28 12.64 -1.77
CA ILE A 186 8.24 13.72 -2.05
C ILE A 186 9.50 13.41 -1.24
N ASP A 187 10.64 13.35 -1.91
CA ASP A 187 11.92 13.42 -1.22
C ASP A 187 12.07 14.85 -0.68
N LEU A 188 12.05 15.00 0.64
CA LEU A 188 12.19 16.30 1.31
C LEU A 188 13.55 16.96 1.01
N THR A 189 14.54 16.19 0.55
CA THR A 189 15.84 16.71 0.11
C THR A 189 15.74 17.48 -1.21
N GLU A 190 14.85 17.09 -2.14
CA GLU A 190 14.63 17.82 -3.40
C GLU A 190 14.02 19.23 -3.17
N ILE A 191 13.28 19.42 -2.06
CA ILE A 191 12.66 20.73 -1.75
C ILE A 191 13.72 21.72 -1.28
N THR A 192 14.75 21.26 -0.57
CA THR A 192 15.81 22.13 -0.03
C THR A 192 16.77 22.59 -1.13
N GLU A 193 17.03 21.80 -2.15
CA GLU A 193 17.88 22.18 -3.28
C GLU A 193 17.20 23.16 -4.26
N GLN A 194 15.87 23.18 -4.33
CA GLN A 194 15.14 24.13 -5.18
C GLN A 194 14.86 25.48 -4.48
N ALA A 195 15.11 25.57 -3.17
CA ALA A 195 14.93 26.78 -2.37
C ALA A 195 16.24 27.53 -2.06
N ALA A 196 17.38 26.97 -2.51
CA ALA A 196 18.73 27.55 -2.38
C ALA A 196 19.22 28.13 -3.70
#